data_4ffbacfee6d12c09a18f0542697dd491
#
_entry.id   4ffbacfee6d12c09a18f0542697dd491
#
_cell.length_a   1.000
_cell.length_b   1.000
_cell.length_c   1.000
_cell.angle_alpha   90.00
_cell.angle_beta   90.00
_cell.angle_gamma   90.00
#
_symmetry.space_group_name_H-M   'P 1'
#
loop_
_entity.id
_entity.type
_entity.pdbx_description
1 polymer ?
#
loop_
_entity_poly.entity_id
_entity_poly.type
_entity_poly.pdbx_seq_one_letter_code
_entity_poly.pdbx_strand_id
1 'polypeptide(L)'
;TMVWRMKDYNPDELIYVVDKRQELYFTQVFRCARKTGIVKPETELKFLGFGTMNGKDGRPFKTRDGGVMRLEHLISGINEEMLAKIQENQKTKENLGISTEEAENTAKMVALAAIKYGDLSNQASKDYIFDIDRFTSFEGNTGPYILYTIVRMKSILHKYEESGKKVADAKILT
;
A
#
# COMPACT_ATOMS: atom_id res chain seq x y z
N THR A 1 -21.54 -17.08 -8.94
CA THR A 1 -20.17 -17.15 -8.34
C THR A 1 -20.14 -18.00 -7.06
N MET A 2 -21.02 -17.76 -6.07
CA MET A 2 -21.04 -18.50 -4.80
C MET A 2 -21.25 -20.00 -4.99
N VAL A 3 -22.25 -20.42 -5.77
CA VAL A 3 -22.51 -21.82 -6.13
C VAL A 3 -21.25 -22.52 -6.68
N TRP A 4 -20.57 -21.86 -7.62
CA TRP A 4 -19.36 -22.37 -8.22
C TRP A 4 -18.23 -22.54 -7.18
N ARG A 5 -18.01 -21.53 -6.34
CA ARG A 5 -16.99 -21.60 -5.27
C ARG A 5 -17.25 -22.72 -4.27
N MET A 6 -18.51 -22.92 -3.86
CA MET A 6 -18.88 -24.02 -2.98
C MET A 6 -18.66 -25.37 -3.64
N LYS A 7 -18.97 -25.49 -4.94
CA LYS A 7 -18.80 -26.74 -5.69
C LYS A 7 -17.33 -27.11 -5.89
N ASP A 8 -16.52 -26.13 -6.30
CA ASP A 8 -15.14 -26.39 -6.75
C ASP A 8 -14.12 -26.40 -5.60
N TYR A 9 -14.35 -25.60 -4.56
CA TYR A 9 -13.39 -25.44 -3.46
C TYR A 9 -13.88 -25.96 -2.12
N ASN A 10 -15.19 -26.13 -1.94
CA ASN A 10 -15.79 -26.51 -0.65
C ASN A 10 -15.15 -25.77 0.55
N PRO A 11 -15.10 -24.45 0.55
CA PRO A 11 -14.32 -23.67 1.50
C PRO A 11 -14.96 -23.65 2.89
N ASP A 12 -14.12 -23.54 3.92
CA ASP A 12 -14.56 -23.29 5.29
C ASP A 12 -14.99 -21.82 5.47
N GLU A 13 -14.40 -20.93 4.67
CA GLU A 13 -14.66 -19.49 4.74
C GLU A 13 -14.69 -18.87 3.34
N LEU A 14 -15.69 -17.98 3.10
CA LEU A 14 -15.81 -17.14 1.90
C LEU A 14 -15.73 -15.67 2.30
N ILE A 15 -14.64 -15.02 1.93
CA ILE A 15 -14.41 -13.60 2.19
C ILE A 15 -14.69 -12.79 0.93
N TYR A 16 -15.51 -11.75 1.06
CA TYR A 16 -15.80 -10.77 0.02
C TYR A 16 -15.21 -9.42 0.39
N VAL A 17 -14.10 -9.06 -0.26
CA VAL A 17 -13.43 -7.76 -0.11
C VAL A 17 -13.95 -6.85 -1.21
N VAL A 18 -14.84 -5.94 -0.86
CA VAL A 18 -15.57 -5.09 -1.81
C VAL A 18 -15.85 -3.70 -1.21
N ASP A 19 -16.29 -2.77 -2.05
CA ASP A 19 -16.71 -1.45 -1.61
C ASP A 19 -17.81 -1.54 -0.53
N LYS A 20 -17.64 -0.81 0.58
CA LYS A 20 -18.58 -0.82 1.72
C LYS A 20 -20.00 -0.48 1.34
N ARG A 21 -20.24 0.27 0.25
CA ARG A 21 -21.58 0.59 -0.26
C ARG A 21 -22.38 -0.63 -0.69
N GLN A 22 -21.71 -1.79 -0.88
CA GLN A 22 -22.36 -3.05 -1.24
C GLN A 22 -22.78 -3.90 -0.02
N GLU A 23 -22.64 -3.40 1.21
CA GLU A 23 -22.92 -4.15 2.44
C GLU A 23 -24.35 -4.72 2.46
N LEU A 24 -25.35 -3.91 2.14
CA LEU A 24 -26.73 -4.37 2.10
C LEU A 24 -26.94 -5.49 1.07
N TYR A 25 -26.34 -5.34 -0.12
CA TYR A 25 -26.41 -6.36 -1.16
C TYR A 25 -25.81 -7.69 -0.68
N PHE A 26 -24.63 -7.68 -0.08
CA PHE A 26 -24.00 -8.90 0.42
C PHE A 26 -24.75 -9.48 1.61
N THR A 27 -25.31 -8.66 2.49
CA THR A 27 -26.19 -9.14 3.57
C THR A 27 -27.37 -9.93 3.02
N GLN A 28 -28.03 -9.43 1.97
CA GLN A 28 -29.13 -10.11 1.32
C GLN A 28 -28.69 -11.40 0.61
N VAL A 29 -27.58 -11.36 -0.12
CA VAL A 29 -27.00 -12.52 -0.81
C VAL A 29 -26.63 -13.61 0.19
N PHE A 30 -26.00 -13.28 1.30
CA PHE A 30 -25.61 -14.24 2.34
C PHE A 30 -26.85 -14.91 2.98
N ARG A 31 -27.88 -14.12 3.29
CA ARG A 31 -29.15 -14.65 3.80
C ARG A 31 -29.83 -15.59 2.79
N CYS A 32 -29.83 -15.22 1.52
CA CYS A 32 -30.39 -16.05 0.46
C CYS A 32 -29.59 -17.35 0.32
N ALA A 33 -28.26 -17.28 0.26
CA ALA A 33 -27.40 -18.46 0.14
C ALA A 33 -27.57 -19.45 1.30
N ARG A 34 -27.76 -18.96 2.52
CA ARG A 34 -28.07 -19.80 3.69
C ARG A 34 -29.47 -20.44 3.55
N LYS A 35 -30.50 -19.64 3.22
CA LYS A 35 -31.87 -20.14 3.08
C LYS A 35 -32.04 -21.21 2.00
N THR A 36 -31.28 -21.09 0.90
CA THR A 36 -31.36 -22.01 -0.24
C THR A 36 -30.43 -23.21 -0.12
N GLY A 37 -29.64 -23.30 0.97
CA GLY A 37 -28.68 -24.40 1.15
C GLY A 37 -27.49 -24.36 0.18
N ILE A 38 -27.29 -23.24 -0.56
CA ILE A 38 -26.12 -23.06 -1.45
C ILE A 38 -24.82 -23.07 -0.64
N VAL A 39 -24.87 -22.52 0.57
CA VAL A 39 -23.73 -22.49 1.49
C VAL A 39 -24.04 -23.34 2.70
N LYS A 40 -23.13 -24.22 3.05
CA LYS A 40 -23.27 -25.11 4.20
C LYS A 40 -23.33 -24.31 5.51
N PRO A 41 -24.00 -24.82 6.56
CA PRO A 41 -24.09 -24.12 7.85
C PRO A 41 -22.72 -23.78 8.46
N GLU A 42 -21.75 -24.68 8.31
CA GLU A 42 -20.39 -24.55 8.84
C GLU A 42 -19.50 -23.57 8.09
N THR A 43 -19.79 -23.27 6.80
CA THR A 43 -18.99 -22.33 6.00
C THR A 43 -19.22 -20.90 6.48
N GLU A 44 -18.19 -20.19 6.85
CA GLU A 44 -18.27 -18.78 7.25
C GLU A 44 -18.41 -17.86 6.04
N LEU A 45 -19.29 -16.86 6.12
CA LEU A 45 -19.44 -15.82 5.10
C LEU A 45 -19.04 -14.47 5.69
N LYS A 46 -17.95 -13.89 5.17
CA LYS A 46 -17.43 -12.59 5.62
C LYS A 46 -17.55 -11.53 4.55
N PHE A 47 -18.04 -10.38 4.97
CA PHE A 47 -18.00 -9.14 4.20
C PHE A 47 -16.94 -8.21 4.78
N LEU A 48 -15.96 -7.84 3.97
CA LEU A 48 -14.93 -6.85 4.31
C LEU A 48 -15.10 -5.65 3.39
N GLY A 49 -15.86 -4.66 3.85
CA GLY A 49 -16.12 -3.44 3.12
C GLY A 49 -14.96 -2.45 3.23
N PHE A 50 -14.45 -1.96 2.09
CA PHE A 50 -13.46 -0.90 2.08
C PHE A 50 -14.06 0.44 1.64
N GLY A 51 -13.41 1.52 2.07
CA GLY A 51 -13.74 2.88 1.70
C GLY A 51 -13.20 3.27 0.33
N THR A 52 -13.56 4.47 -0.11
CA THR A 52 -13.14 5.00 -1.40
C THR A 52 -11.83 5.81 -1.25
N MET A 53 -10.89 5.58 -2.15
CA MET A 53 -9.75 6.46 -2.36
C MET A 53 -10.22 7.67 -3.18
N ASN A 54 -10.11 8.87 -2.63
CA ASN A 54 -10.54 10.11 -3.24
C ASN A 54 -9.34 10.98 -3.62
N GLY A 55 -9.51 11.80 -4.64
CA GLY A 55 -8.57 12.88 -4.97
C GLY A 55 -8.67 14.07 -4.00
N LYS A 56 -7.81 15.08 -4.21
CA LYS A 56 -7.81 16.32 -3.39
C LYS A 56 -9.15 17.06 -3.41
N ASP A 57 -9.97 16.85 -4.43
CA ASP A 57 -11.33 17.39 -4.56
C ASP A 57 -12.40 16.62 -3.78
N GLY A 58 -12.01 15.60 -3.02
CA GLY A 58 -12.90 14.73 -2.25
C GLY A 58 -13.76 13.78 -3.09
N ARG A 59 -13.52 13.69 -4.40
CA ARG A 59 -14.22 12.79 -5.31
C ARG A 59 -13.36 11.56 -5.62
N PRO A 60 -13.97 10.43 -6.02
CA PRO A 60 -13.22 9.26 -6.44
C PRO A 60 -12.14 9.61 -7.46
N PHE A 61 -10.95 9.07 -7.27
CA PHE A 61 -9.76 9.38 -8.07
C PHE A 61 -10.06 9.14 -9.56
N LYS A 62 -9.86 10.18 -10.38
CA LYS A 62 -10.13 10.13 -11.82
C LYS A 62 -8.87 10.47 -12.61
N THR A 63 -8.77 9.93 -13.81
CA THR A 63 -7.76 10.38 -14.79
C THR A 63 -8.08 11.81 -15.25
N ARG A 64 -7.08 12.50 -15.85
CA ARG A 64 -7.26 13.85 -16.44
C ARG A 64 -8.39 13.88 -17.47
N ASP A 65 -8.66 12.75 -18.15
CA ASP A 65 -9.70 12.60 -19.16
C ASP A 65 -11.08 12.18 -18.58
N GLY A 66 -11.24 12.23 -17.26
CA GLY A 66 -12.52 11.95 -16.58
C GLY A 66 -12.83 10.48 -16.32
N GLY A 67 -11.96 9.55 -16.71
CA GLY A 67 -12.07 8.12 -16.39
C GLY A 67 -11.64 7.77 -14.97
N VAL A 68 -11.99 6.56 -14.52
CA VAL A 68 -11.45 6.03 -13.24
C VAL A 68 -9.95 5.76 -13.41
N MET A 69 -9.13 6.26 -12.47
CA MET A 69 -7.69 6.00 -12.50
C MET A 69 -7.43 4.51 -12.27
N ARG A 70 -6.73 3.89 -13.20
CA ARG A 70 -6.25 2.51 -13.02
C ARG A 70 -5.04 2.51 -12.09
N LEU A 71 -4.92 1.46 -11.27
CA LEU A 71 -3.80 1.29 -10.34
C LEU A 71 -2.44 1.35 -11.04
N GLU A 72 -2.34 0.79 -12.23
CA GLU A 72 -1.11 0.82 -13.06
C GLU A 72 -0.65 2.26 -13.36
N HIS A 73 -1.60 3.13 -13.72
CA HIS A 73 -1.29 4.54 -14.01
C HIS A 73 -0.90 5.31 -12.74
N LEU A 74 -1.50 4.96 -11.60
CA LEU A 74 -1.11 5.55 -10.32
C LEU A 74 0.33 5.13 -9.95
N ILE A 75 0.65 3.85 -10.10
CA ILE A 75 1.99 3.32 -9.81
C ILE A 75 3.03 3.95 -10.74
N SER A 76 2.78 4.01 -12.06
CA SER A 76 3.73 4.61 -13.00
C SER A 76 3.91 6.11 -12.75
N GLY A 77 2.84 6.85 -12.50
CA GLY A 77 2.94 8.29 -12.24
C GLY A 77 3.76 8.61 -10.98
N ILE A 78 3.55 7.85 -9.89
CA ILE A 78 4.35 8.03 -8.67
C ILE A 78 5.80 7.60 -8.89
N ASN A 79 6.03 6.53 -9.67
CA ASN A 79 7.38 6.09 -10.00
C ASN A 79 8.15 7.14 -10.81
N GLU A 80 7.51 7.75 -11.81
CA GLU A 80 8.10 8.84 -12.62
C GLU A 80 8.44 10.05 -11.75
N GLU A 81 7.55 10.43 -10.83
CA GLU A 81 7.79 11.53 -9.89
C GLU A 81 8.96 11.23 -8.95
N MET A 82 9.05 10.01 -8.42
CA MET A 82 10.17 9.61 -7.56
C MET A 82 11.49 9.58 -8.33
N LEU A 83 11.48 9.07 -9.56
CA LEU A 83 12.67 9.07 -10.42
C LEU A 83 13.15 10.50 -10.70
N ALA A 84 12.22 11.41 -11.03
CA ALA A 84 12.55 12.82 -11.24
C ALA A 84 13.19 13.46 -9.99
N LYS A 85 12.62 13.23 -8.81
CA LYS A 85 13.18 13.72 -7.53
C LYS A 85 14.58 13.17 -7.24
N ILE A 86 14.82 11.88 -7.53
CA ILE A 86 16.13 11.26 -7.36
C ILE A 86 17.15 11.88 -8.32
N GLN A 87 16.79 12.06 -9.59
CA GLN A 87 17.66 12.66 -10.60
C GLN A 87 17.97 14.14 -10.31
N GLU A 88 17.02 14.90 -9.78
CA GLU A 88 17.22 16.29 -9.37
C GLU A 88 18.22 16.36 -8.20
N ASN A 89 18.06 15.49 -7.20
CA ASN A 89 18.99 15.40 -6.08
C ASN A 89 20.40 14.97 -6.51
N GLN A 90 20.54 14.15 -7.54
CA GLN A 90 21.83 13.77 -8.10
C GLN A 90 22.55 14.95 -8.77
N LYS A 91 21.81 15.81 -9.46
CA LYS A 91 22.39 17.02 -10.12
C LYS A 91 22.88 18.05 -9.11
N THR A 92 22.24 18.13 -7.94
CA THR A 92 22.59 19.12 -6.89
C THR A 92 23.72 18.63 -5.97
N LYS A 93 24.01 17.33 -5.93
CA LYS A 93 25.07 16.74 -5.11
C LYS A 93 26.09 16.05 -6.03
N GLU A 94 27.18 16.72 -6.32
CA GLU A 94 28.25 16.32 -7.27
C GLU A 94 28.89 14.92 -7.05
N ASN A 95 28.44 14.12 -6.10
CA ASN A 95 29.10 12.86 -5.70
C ASN A 95 28.19 11.66 -5.39
N LEU A 96 26.94 11.63 -5.81
CA LEU A 96 26.16 10.40 -5.74
C LEU A 96 26.31 9.67 -7.08
N GLY A 97 27.39 8.89 -7.25
CA GLY A 97 27.62 8.02 -8.41
C GLY A 97 26.67 6.83 -8.47
N ILE A 98 25.35 7.08 -8.38
CA ILE A 98 24.31 6.07 -8.52
C ILE A 98 24.07 5.87 -10.00
N SER A 99 24.10 4.63 -10.47
CA SER A 99 23.81 4.28 -11.86
C SER A 99 22.33 4.57 -12.19
N THR A 100 22.03 4.74 -13.47
CA THR A 100 20.63 4.93 -13.93
C THR A 100 19.74 3.78 -13.49
N GLU A 101 20.22 2.54 -13.60
CA GLU A 101 19.48 1.35 -13.19
C GLU A 101 19.19 1.34 -11.68
N GLU A 102 20.17 1.74 -10.87
CA GLU A 102 20.00 1.84 -9.42
C GLU A 102 19.01 2.95 -9.04
N ALA A 103 19.04 4.07 -9.73
CA ALA A 103 18.07 5.16 -9.55
C ALA A 103 16.64 4.70 -9.88
N GLU A 104 16.46 3.98 -11.00
CA GLU A 104 15.17 3.43 -11.38
C GLU A 104 14.65 2.39 -10.37
N ASN A 105 15.49 1.49 -9.91
CA ASN A 105 15.12 0.49 -8.91
C ASN A 105 14.76 1.13 -7.57
N THR A 106 15.52 2.15 -7.16
CA THR A 106 15.22 2.93 -5.95
C THR A 106 13.90 3.68 -6.08
N ALA A 107 13.64 4.32 -7.23
CA ALA A 107 12.38 4.99 -7.50
C ALA A 107 11.18 4.04 -7.39
N LYS A 108 11.26 2.85 -7.98
CA LYS A 108 10.23 1.81 -7.90
C LYS A 108 9.96 1.38 -6.46
N MET A 109 11.02 1.17 -5.67
CA MET A 109 10.90 0.77 -4.27
C MET A 109 10.23 1.86 -3.43
N VAL A 110 10.66 3.11 -3.59
CA VAL A 110 10.12 4.25 -2.85
C VAL A 110 8.67 4.54 -3.25
N ALA A 111 8.36 4.48 -4.56
CA ALA A 111 7.00 4.62 -5.06
C ALA A 111 6.05 3.56 -4.48
N LEU A 112 6.47 2.30 -4.46
CA LEU A 112 5.68 1.23 -3.89
C LEU A 112 5.46 1.40 -2.38
N ALA A 113 6.49 1.86 -1.64
CA ALA A 113 6.37 2.15 -0.22
C ALA A 113 5.41 3.32 0.04
N ALA A 114 5.46 4.38 -0.79
CA ALA A 114 4.55 5.52 -0.69
C ALA A 114 3.09 5.09 -0.85
N ILE A 115 2.79 4.28 -1.87
CA ILE A 115 1.43 3.78 -2.13
C ILE A 115 0.96 2.86 -1.00
N LYS A 116 1.75 1.83 -0.67
CA LYS A 116 1.36 0.85 0.35
C LYS A 116 1.13 1.49 1.71
N TYR A 117 2.06 2.33 2.14
CA TYR A 117 1.93 2.99 3.43
C TYR A 117 0.81 4.02 3.42
N GLY A 118 0.69 4.79 2.34
CA GLY A 118 -0.38 5.77 2.17
C GLY A 118 -1.77 5.14 2.27
N ASP A 119 -1.97 3.99 1.65
CA ASP A 119 -3.23 3.24 1.71
C ASP A 119 -3.42 2.56 3.08
N LEU A 120 -2.47 1.73 3.51
CA LEU A 120 -2.60 0.89 4.70
C LEU A 120 -2.56 1.66 6.03
N SER A 121 -2.08 2.90 6.04
CA SER A 121 -2.12 3.77 7.22
C SER A 121 -3.52 4.32 7.53
N ASN A 122 -4.45 4.18 6.60
CA ASN A 122 -5.85 4.57 6.79
C ASN A 122 -6.68 3.39 7.28
N GLN A 123 -7.77 3.69 7.99
CA GLN A 123 -8.73 2.66 8.36
C GLN A 123 -9.42 2.13 7.10
N ALA A 124 -9.33 0.83 6.84
CA ALA A 124 -9.82 0.22 5.61
C ALA A 124 -11.27 0.57 5.25
N SER A 125 -12.18 0.66 6.25
CA SER A 125 -13.59 0.96 6.04
C SER A 125 -13.91 2.46 5.84
N LYS A 126 -12.93 3.36 5.98
CA LYS A 126 -13.12 4.80 5.79
C LYS A 126 -12.65 5.27 4.43
N ASP A 127 -13.36 6.26 3.89
CA ASP A 127 -12.89 6.99 2.73
C ASP A 127 -11.69 7.86 3.12
N TYR A 128 -10.70 8.00 2.24
CA TYR A 128 -9.55 8.86 2.49
C TYR A 128 -9.14 9.63 1.24
N ILE A 129 -8.39 10.71 1.43
CA ILE A 129 -7.84 11.51 0.34
C ILE A 129 -6.43 11.00 0.04
N PHE A 130 -6.22 10.56 -1.20
CA PHE A 130 -4.90 10.22 -1.72
C PHE A 130 -4.26 11.48 -2.30
N ASP A 131 -3.28 12.00 -1.59
CA ASP A 131 -2.47 13.14 -2.00
C ASP A 131 -1.06 12.66 -2.34
N ILE A 132 -0.73 12.64 -3.64
CA ILE A 132 0.55 12.15 -4.15
C ILE A 132 1.71 12.92 -3.50
N ASP A 133 1.64 14.26 -3.47
CA ASP A 133 2.71 15.11 -2.92
C ASP A 133 2.99 14.75 -1.45
N ARG A 134 1.92 14.54 -0.68
CA ARG A 134 2.01 14.15 0.73
C ARG A 134 2.60 12.75 0.89
N PHE A 135 2.12 11.76 0.11
CA PHE A 135 2.55 10.37 0.26
C PHE A 135 3.96 10.11 -0.27
N THR A 136 4.43 10.93 -1.21
CA THR A 136 5.79 10.87 -1.76
C THR A 136 6.79 11.74 -0.99
N SER A 137 6.36 12.43 0.06
CA SER A 137 7.23 13.25 0.91
C SER A 137 8.20 12.37 1.71
N PHE A 138 9.44 12.84 1.85
CA PHE A 138 10.44 12.26 2.75
C PHE A 138 10.36 12.85 4.18
N GLU A 139 9.26 13.52 4.50
CA GLU A 139 9.00 14.10 5.81
C GLU A 139 7.63 13.64 6.32
N GLY A 140 7.50 13.55 7.65
CA GLY A 140 6.26 13.18 8.30
C GLY A 140 5.97 11.67 8.29
N ASN A 141 4.70 11.30 8.35
CA ASN A 141 4.26 9.91 8.43
C ASN A 141 4.01 9.32 7.02
N THR A 142 5.07 8.92 6.33
CA THR A 142 5.05 8.48 4.94
C THR A 142 5.90 7.22 4.73
N GLY A 143 5.60 6.47 3.67
CA GLY A 143 6.39 5.29 3.27
C GLY A 143 7.86 5.65 2.97
N PRO A 144 8.15 6.68 2.16
CA PRO A 144 9.51 7.14 1.91
C PRO A 144 10.27 7.53 3.18
N TYR A 145 9.63 8.19 4.15
CA TYR A 145 10.27 8.54 5.42
C TYR A 145 10.64 7.31 6.26
N ILE A 146 9.78 6.29 6.26
CA ILE A 146 10.09 5.01 6.95
C ILE A 146 11.29 4.33 6.30
N LEU A 147 11.34 4.26 4.96
CA LEU A 147 12.51 3.71 4.25
C LEU A 147 13.78 4.51 4.56
N TYR A 148 13.70 5.83 4.54
CA TYR A 148 14.82 6.70 4.92
C TYR A 148 15.31 6.42 6.35
N THR A 149 14.38 6.26 7.30
CA THR A 149 14.71 5.93 8.69
C THR A 149 15.43 4.58 8.79
N ILE A 150 14.96 3.57 8.05
CA ILE A 150 15.60 2.24 8.01
C ILE A 150 17.03 2.34 7.46
N VAL A 151 17.23 3.10 6.36
CA VAL A 151 18.56 3.31 5.77
C VAL A 151 19.49 3.99 6.77
N ARG A 152 19.01 5.01 7.49
CA ARG A 152 19.81 5.67 8.55
C ARG A 152 20.19 4.73 9.68
N MET A 153 19.22 3.94 10.16
CA MET A 153 19.51 2.95 11.21
C MET A 153 20.55 1.93 10.75
N LYS A 154 20.40 1.39 9.53
CA LYS A 154 21.38 0.45 8.95
C LYS A 154 22.77 1.10 8.83
N SER A 155 22.86 2.35 8.41
CA SER A 155 24.13 3.07 8.32
C SER A 155 24.79 3.26 9.69
N ILE A 156 24.03 3.54 10.73
CA ILE A 156 24.53 3.66 12.10
C ILE A 156 25.04 2.31 12.60
N LEU A 157 24.27 1.23 12.40
CA LEU A 157 24.66 -0.12 12.79
C LEU A 157 25.94 -0.56 12.07
N HIS A 158 26.03 -0.31 10.77
CA HIS A 158 27.22 -0.63 9.98
C HIS A 158 28.47 0.07 10.52
N LYS A 159 28.38 1.39 10.78
CA LYS A 159 29.51 2.14 11.40
C LYS A 159 29.88 1.63 12.79
N TYR A 160 28.90 1.18 13.56
CA TYR A 160 29.13 0.59 14.87
C TYR A 160 29.90 -0.72 14.75
N GLU A 161 29.56 -1.58 13.80
CA GLU A 161 30.24 -2.84 13.51
C GLU A 161 31.66 -2.61 12.94
N GLU A 162 31.82 -1.63 12.05
CA GLU A 162 33.17 -1.22 11.56
C GLU A 162 34.10 -0.76 12.69
N SER A 163 33.56 -0.26 13.79
CA SER A 163 34.35 0.10 14.98
C SER A 163 34.81 -1.11 15.82
N GLY A 164 34.59 -2.34 15.32
CA GLY A 164 34.96 -3.59 15.97
C GLY A 164 33.99 -4.07 17.06
N LYS A 165 32.83 -3.45 17.17
CA LYS A 165 31.73 -3.81 18.10
C LYS A 165 30.72 -4.68 17.42
N LYS A 166 30.02 -5.54 18.19
CA LYS A 166 28.90 -6.37 17.66
C LYS A 166 27.57 -5.88 18.21
N VAL A 167 26.59 -5.80 17.35
CA VAL A 167 25.20 -5.39 17.74
C VAL A 167 24.63 -6.36 18.77
N ALA A 168 24.94 -7.65 18.68
CA ALA A 168 24.51 -8.67 19.64
C ALA A 168 25.00 -8.42 21.08
N ASP A 169 26.08 -7.65 21.25
CA ASP A 169 26.67 -7.32 22.56
C ASP A 169 26.08 -6.01 23.13
N ALA A 170 25.22 -5.32 22.38
CA ALA A 170 24.59 -4.08 22.81
C ALA A 170 23.54 -4.35 23.90
N LYS A 171 23.65 -3.65 25.03
CA LYS A 171 22.66 -3.69 26.11
C LYS A 171 21.79 -2.44 26.05
N ILE A 172 20.48 -2.63 26.13
CA ILE A 172 19.55 -1.51 26.33
C ILE A 172 19.70 -1.10 27.81
N LEU A 173 20.16 0.13 28.03
CA LEU A 173 20.17 0.73 29.35
C LEU A 173 18.74 1.21 29.64
N THR A 174 18.03 0.52 30.51
CA THR A 174 16.70 0.91 31.03
C THR A 174 16.83 1.93 32.14
#